data_0612ad43ca0ad100cdd2a45e6a0740fa
#
_entry.id   0612ad43ca0ad100cdd2a45e6a0740fa
#
_cell.length_a   1.000
_cell.length_b   1.000
_cell.length_c   1.000
_cell.angle_alpha   90.00
_cell.angle_beta   90.00
_cell.angle_gamma   90.00
#
_symmetry.space_group_name_H-M   'P 1'
#
loop_
_entity.id
_entity.type
_entity.pdbx_description
1 polymer ?
#
loop_
_entity_poly.entity_id
_entity_poly.type
_entity_poly.pdbx_seq_one_letter_code
_entity_poly.pdbx_strand_id
1 'polypeptide(L)'
;RFIFVLNKADAYDIKKEPLDVILEDAKLYLENQGIENPAIYPISAKTALDIRTILGKSDDEEDLETVHSLMKKYTVFNKDNQRSFELRAPLPKSVKENIQERLDVAIKNEDIPMQSLIHCGMISLEEAIRLYVLKYAKTAKIKNVVDSFRGKLESQQAMDKLVKEIQENKSEREEIKKQIDAVKEQVNDVKKANDFKEIITDLNATTMSEVIKKAESILTENQ
;
A
#
# COMPACT_ATOMS: atom_id res chain seq x y z
N ARG A 1 11.06 4.28 5.08
CA ARG A 1 10.61 3.25 6.03
C ARG A 1 10.72 1.89 5.35
N PHE A 2 11.35 0.92 6.01
CA PHE A 2 11.55 -0.43 5.49
C PHE A 2 10.45 -1.37 6.03
N ILE A 3 10.11 -2.39 5.23
CA ILE A 3 9.29 -3.53 5.64
C ILE A 3 10.26 -4.71 5.73
N PHE A 4 10.38 -5.30 6.89
CA PHE A 4 11.20 -6.49 7.11
C PHE A 4 10.31 -7.73 7.15
N VAL A 5 10.81 -8.83 6.61
CA VAL A 5 10.05 -10.07 6.51
C VAL A 5 10.85 -11.19 7.17
N LEU A 6 10.27 -11.80 8.20
CA LEU A 6 10.78 -13.04 8.78
C LEU A 6 10.09 -14.20 8.07
N ASN A 7 10.73 -14.69 7.00
CA ASN A 7 10.19 -15.82 6.24
C ASN A 7 10.51 -17.16 6.91
N LYS A 8 9.76 -18.22 6.56
CA LYS A 8 9.84 -19.56 7.14
C LYS A 8 9.54 -19.57 8.65
N ALA A 9 8.68 -18.66 9.11
CA ALA A 9 8.29 -18.59 10.52
C ALA A 9 7.63 -19.89 11.02
N ASP A 10 7.07 -20.70 10.13
CA ASP A 10 6.52 -22.04 10.39
C ASP A 10 7.56 -23.13 10.58
N ALA A 11 8.83 -22.89 10.21
CA ALA A 11 9.92 -23.87 10.31
C ALA A 11 10.62 -23.84 11.68
N TYR A 12 10.41 -22.81 12.48
CA TYR A 12 10.97 -22.74 13.84
C TYR A 12 10.34 -23.79 14.76
N ASP A 13 11.14 -24.35 15.64
CA ASP A 13 10.66 -25.23 16.73
C ASP A 13 10.08 -24.35 17.86
N ILE A 14 8.85 -23.96 17.66
CA ILE A 14 8.13 -23.00 18.53
C ILE A 14 8.04 -23.52 19.99
N LYS A 15 8.20 -24.83 20.22
CA LYS A 15 8.25 -25.40 21.57
C LYS A 15 9.56 -25.10 22.28
N LYS A 16 10.64 -24.91 21.52
CA LYS A 16 11.97 -24.57 22.07
C LYS A 16 12.16 -23.07 22.15
N GLU A 17 11.69 -22.34 21.14
CA GLU A 17 11.88 -20.92 21.03
C GLU A 17 10.58 -20.27 20.50
N PRO A 18 9.82 -19.59 21.37
CA PRO A 18 8.58 -18.93 20.98
C PRO A 18 8.83 -17.88 19.90
N LEU A 19 7.91 -17.78 18.92
CA LEU A 19 8.03 -16.83 17.81
C LEU A 19 8.17 -15.38 18.28
N ASP A 20 7.56 -15.04 19.41
CA ASP A 20 7.63 -13.69 19.99
C ASP A 20 9.05 -13.34 20.43
N VAL A 21 9.83 -14.32 20.94
CA VAL A 21 11.25 -14.14 21.30
C VAL A 21 12.09 -13.92 20.03
N ILE A 22 11.87 -14.73 19.00
CA ILE A 22 12.58 -14.60 17.72
C ILE A 22 12.32 -13.25 17.07
N LEU A 23 11.08 -12.75 17.15
CA LEU A 23 10.73 -11.43 16.63
C LEU A 23 11.39 -10.29 17.42
N GLU A 24 11.47 -10.43 18.75
CA GLU A 24 12.12 -9.42 19.60
C GLU A 24 13.64 -9.39 19.36
N ASP A 25 14.29 -10.56 19.23
CA ASP A 25 15.72 -10.66 18.90
C ASP A 25 16.02 -10.06 17.53
N ALA A 26 15.17 -10.35 16.53
CA ALA A 26 15.28 -9.76 15.19
C ALA A 26 15.12 -8.24 15.24
N LYS A 27 14.20 -7.73 16.07
CA LYS A 27 13.98 -6.32 16.27
C LYS A 27 15.18 -5.65 16.93
N LEU A 28 15.68 -6.21 18.02
CA LEU A 28 16.88 -5.71 18.70
C LEU A 28 18.10 -5.69 17.77
N TYR A 29 18.26 -6.73 16.96
CA TYR A 29 19.34 -6.77 15.96
C TYR A 29 19.25 -5.59 14.98
N LEU A 30 18.07 -5.31 14.44
CA LEU A 30 17.85 -4.21 13.50
C LEU A 30 18.01 -2.85 14.17
N GLU A 31 17.56 -2.69 15.41
CA GLU A 31 17.73 -1.47 16.19
C GLU A 31 19.21 -1.18 16.46
N ASN A 32 20.00 -2.21 16.77
CA ASN A 32 21.46 -2.10 16.90
C ASN A 32 22.17 -1.71 15.60
N GLN A 33 21.54 -1.94 14.43
CA GLN A 33 22.02 -1.46 13.14
C GLN A 33 21.53 -0.02 12.81
N GLY A 34 20.89 0.66 13.76
CA GLY A 34 20.41 2.04 13.58
C GLY A 34 19.04 2.15 12.91
N ILE A 35 18.28 1.07 12.83
CA ILE A 35 16.94 1.07 12.23
C ILE A 35 15.91 1.25 13.35
N GLU A 36 15.40 2.46 13.50
CA GLU A 36 14.42 2.78 14.54
C GLU A 36 13.05 2.12 14.25
N ASN A 37 12.51 1.44 15.26
CA ASN A 37 11.19 0.80 15.21
C ASN A 37 10.95 -0.04 13.94
N PRO A 38 11.74 -1.09 13.68
CA PRO A 38 11.61 -1.92 12.50
C PRO A 38 10.25 -2.64 12.50
N ALA A 39 9.55 -2.59 11.36
CA ALA A 39 8.31 -3.31 11.15
C ALA A 39 8.63 -4.71 10.58
N ILE A 40 8.57 -5.74 11.41
CA ILE A 40 8.90 -7.12 11.04
C ILE A 40 7.61 -7.93 10.90
N TYR A 41 7.45 -8.57 9.75
CA TYR A 41 6.29 -9.39 9.42
C TYR A 41 6.70 -10.86 9.38
N PRO A 42 6.24 -11.69 10.34
CA PRO A 42 6.44 -13.14 10.26
C PRO A 42 5.54 -13.73 9.18
N ILE A 43 6.11 -14.56 8.31
CA ILE A 43 5.37 -15.23 7.24
C ILE A 43 5.85 -16.64 6.99
N SER A 44 4.99 -17.45 6.35
CA SER A 44 5.38 -18.66 5.63
C SER A 44 5.03 -18.52 4.15
N ALA A 45 6.01 -18.08 3.35
CA ALA A 45 5.82 -17.92 1.92
C ALA A 45 5.52 -19.25 1.22
N LYS A 46 6.07 -20.36 1.73
CA LYS A 46 5.79 -21.71 1.22
C LYS A 46 4.32 -22.08 1.40
N THR A 47 3.78 -21.89 2.61
CA THR A 47 2.36 -22.13 2.90
C THR A 47 1.48 -21.30 1.97
N ALA A 48 1.78 -20.01 1.82
CA ALA A 48 1.02 -19.13 0.92
C ALA A 48 1.07 -19.58 -0.54
N LEU A 49 2.23 -20.03 -1.02
CA LEU A 49 2.40 -20.56 -2.38
C LEU A 49 1.59 -21.84 -2.59
N ASP A 50 1.70 -22.79 -1.67
CA ASP A 50 0.97 -24.06 -1.72
C ASP A 50 -0.55 -23.80 -1.77
N ILE A 51 -1.07 -22.90 -0.92
CA ILE A 51 -2.49 -22.55 -0.89
C ILE A 51 -2.93 -21.89 -2.21
N ARG A 52 -2.15 -20.93 -2.73
CA ARG A 52 -2.48 -20.27 -4.00
C ARG A 52 -2.41 -21.21 -5.19
N THR A 53 -1.53 -22.19 -5.14
CA THR A 53 -1.47 -23.26 -6.16
C THR A 53 -2.73 -24.10 -6.12
N ILE A 54 -3.23 -24.46 -4.93
CA ILE A 54 -4.50 -25.18 -4.79
C ILE A 54 -5.66 -24.37 -5.38
N LEU A 55 -5.75 -23.08 -5.03
CA LEU A 55 -6.83 -22.20 -5.49
C LEU A 55 -6.78 -21.88 -6.99
N GLY A 56 -5.61 -22.04 -7.63
CA GLY A 56 -5.39 -21.76 -9.05
C GLY A 56 -5.49 -22.97 -9.98
N LYS A 57 -5.65 -24.17 -9.41
CA LYS A 57 -5.75 -25.40 -10.22
C LYS A 57 -7.20 -25.66 -10.60
N SER A 58 -7.40 -26.10 -11.83
CA SER A 58 -8.67 -26.65 -12.33
C SER A 58 -8.83 -28.12 -11.91
N ASP A 59 -10.06 -28.61 -11.95
CA ASP A 59 -10.52 -29.93 -11.44
C ASP A 59 -9.93 -31.17 -12.15
N ASP A 60 -8.64 -31.17 -12.47
CA ASP A 60 -7.97 -32.36 -13.05
C ASP A 60 -7.73 -33.44 -11.98
N GLU A 61 -8.13 -34.67 -12.24
CA GLU A 61 -8.15 -35.80 -11.28
C GLU A 61 -6.77 -36.09 -10.65
N GLU A 62 -5.65 -35.91 -11.38
CA GLU A 62 -4.28 -36.14 -10.86
C GLU A 62 -3.89 -35.16 -9.75
N ASP A 63 -4.54 -34.01 -9.68
CA ASP A 63 -4.27 -32.97 -8.67
C ASP A 63 -5.10 -33.15 -7.39
N LEU A 64 -6.20 -33.90 -7.42
CA LEU A 64 -7.12 -34.07 -6.27
C LEU A 64 -6.45 -34.72 -5.06
N GLU A 65 -5.57 -35.70 -5.26
CA GLU A 65 -4.86 -36.36 -4.16
C GLU A 65 -3.88 -35.40 -3.47
N THR A 66 -3.15 -34.61 -4.26
CA THR A 66 -2.25 -33.56 -3.77
C THR A 66 -3.03 -32.49 -3.01
N VAL A 67 -4.15 -32.01 -3.55
CA VAL A 67 -5.03 -31.04 -2.92
C VAL A 67 -5.56 -31.58 -1.59
N HIS A 68 -6.04 -32.83 -1.56
CA HIS A 68 -6.56 -33.45 -0.34
C HIS A 68 -5.48 -33.59 0.77
N SER A 69 -4.27 -33.98 0.37
CA SER A 69 -3.12 -34.06 1.29
C SER A 69 -2.76 -32.70 1.88
N LEU A 70 -2.72 -31.67 1.05
CA LEU A 70 -2.44 -30.30 1.48
C LEU A 70 -3.56 -29.75 2.37
N MET A 71 -4.81 -29.99 2.04
CA MET A 71 -5.96 -29.57 2.88
C MET A 71 -5.90 -30.17 4.27
N LYS A 72 -5.56 -31.48 4.38
CA LYS A 72 -5.35 -32.14 5.68
C LYS A 72 -4.22 -31.50 6.48
N LYS A 73 -3.09 -31.22 5.83
CA LYS A 73 -1.95 -30.51 6.44
C LYS A 73 -2.36 -29.15 6.99
N TYR A 74 -3.10 -28.37 6.20
CA TYR A 74 -3.50 -27.02 6.59
C TYR A 74 -4.64 -26.98 7.59
N THR A 75 -5.50 -27.98 7.64
CA THR A 75 -6.45 -28.14 8.76
C THR A 75 -5.72 -28.26 10.10
N VAL A 76 -4.59 -28.98 10.14
CA VAL A 76 -3.74 -29.07 11.34
C VAL A 76 -3.00 -27.75 11.62
N PHE A 77 -2.48 -27.12 10.57
CA PHE A 77 -1.81 -25.81 10.66
C PHE A 77 -2.72 -24.76 11.29
N ASN A 78 -3.98 -24.65 10.85
CA ASN A 78 -4.94 -23.65 11.33
C ASN A 78 -5.36 -23.84 12.80
N LYS A 79 -5.16 -25.04 13.37
CA LYS A 79 -5.45 -25.31 14.79
C LYS A 79 -4.31 -24.93 15.73
N ASP A 80 -3.16 -24.59 15.20
CA ASP A 80 -2.00 -24.21 16.00
C ASP A 80 -1.96 -22.70 16.20
N ASN A 81 -2.44 -22.23 17.35
CA ASN A 81 -2.45 -20.81 17.71
C ASN A 81 -1.07 -20.13 17.69
N GLN A 82 0.01 -20.90 17.75
CA GLN A 82 1.36 -20.35 17.64
C GLN A 82 1.71 -19.99 16.21
N ARG A 83 0.97 -20.50 15.23
CA ARG A 83 1.11 -20.21 13.79
C ARG A 83 0.18 -19.13 13.28
N SER A 84 -0.47 -18.40 14.18
CA SER A 84 -1.29 -17.22 13.84
C SER A 84 -0.37 -16.00 13.69
N PHE A 85 0.32 -15.91 12.54
CA PHE A 85 1.33 -14.87 12.30
C PHE A 85 0.70 -13.49 12.09
N GLU A 86 -0.56 -13.43 11.67
CA GLU A 86 -1.34 -12.20 11.49
C GLU A 86 -1.48 -11.42 12.80
N LEU A 87 -1.55 -12.09 13.94
CA LEU A 87 -1.67 -11.44 15.24
C LEU A 87 -0.41 -10.64 15.61
N ARG A 88 0.76 -11.09 15.12
CA ARG A 88 2.08 -10.51 15.40
C ARG A 88 2.49 -9.45 14.38
N ALA A 89 1.75 -9.32 13.28
CA ALA A 89 2.04 -8.34 12.25
C ALA A 89 1.88 -6.90 12.79
N PRO A 90 2.84 -5.98 12.58
CA PRO A 90 2.79 -4.60 13.07
C PRO A 90 1.89 -3.73 12.19
N LEU A 91 0.62 -4.09 12.10
CA LEU A 91 -0.42 -3.39 11.34
C LEU A 91 -1.24 -2.44 12.22
N PRO A 92 -1.83 -1.37 11.64
CA PRO A 92 -2.81 -0.54 12.33
C PRO A 92 -4.02 -1.36 12.81
N LYS A 93 -4.63 -0.93 13.93
CA LYS A 93 -5.75 -1.62 14.56
C LYS A 93 -6.91 -1.90 13.59
N SER A 94 -7.33 -0.90 12.82
CA SER A 94 -8.41 -1.03 11.84
C SER A 94 -8.14 -2.09 10.76
N VAL A 95 -6.87 -2.26 10.37
CA VAL A 95 -6.48 -3.28 9.38
C VAL A 95 -6.48 -4.67 10.02
N LYS A 96 -6.03 -4.78 11.27
CA LYS A 96 -6.10 -6.04 12.03
C LYS A 96 -7.57 -6.49 12.22
N GLU A 97 -8.45 -5.56 12.55
CA GLU A 97 -9.90 -5.81 12.67
C GLU A 97 -10.48 -6.33 11.35
N ASN A 98 -10.15 -5.71 10.22
CA ASN A 98 -10.59 -6.19 8.91
C ASN A 98 -10.05 -7.60 8.57
N ILE A 99 -8.78 -7.89 8.91
CA ILE A 99 -8.22 -9.23 8.71
C ILE A 99 -8.95 -10.24 9.60
N GLN A 100 -9.27 -9.87 10.84
CA GLN A 100 -10.02 -10.72 11.76
C GLN A 100 -11.43 -11.01 11.25
N GLU A 101 -12.16 -10.00 10.75
CA GLU A 101 -13.47 -10.19 10.12
C GLU A 101 -13.40 -11.17 8.95
N ARG A 102 -12.37 -11.06 8.12
CA ARG A 102 -12.14 -12.00 7.00
C ARG A 102 -11.86 -13.41 7.51
N LEU A 103 -11.11 -13.56 8.60
CA LEU A 103 -10.84 -14.84 9.23
C LEU A 103 -12.13 -15.46 9.78
N ASP A 104 -12.96 -14.66 10.47
CA ASP A 104 -14.23 -15.12 11.05
C ASP A 104 -15.18 -15.63 9.95
N VAL A 105 -15.22 -14.94 8.80
CA VAL A 105 -15.99 -15.37 7.63
C VAL A 105 -15.42 -16.69 7.06
N ALA A 106 -14.09 -16.81 6.96
CA ALA A 106 -13.44 -18.03 6.47
C ALA A 106 -13.68 -19.22 7.42
N ILE A 107 -13.69 -18.98 8.73
CA ILE A 107 -14.00 -20.01 9.74
C ILE A 107 -15.47 -20.45 9.59
N LYS A 108 -16.40 -19.50 9.48
CA LYS A 108 -17.84 -19.79 9.34
C LYS A 108 -18.15 -20.58 8.07
N ASN A 109 -17.41 -20.33 7.00
CA ASN A 109 -17.58 -21.00 5.71
C ASN A 109 -16.73 -22.28 5.57
N GLU A 110 -15.99 -22.68 6.61
CA GLU A 110 -15.04 -23.80 6.58
C GLU A 110 -13.98 -23.69 5.46
N ASP A 111 -13.65 -22.43 5.08
CA ASP A 111 -12.67 -22.13 4.03
C ASP A 111 -11.24 -22.32 4.58
N ILE A 112 -10.76 -23.55 4.60
CA ILE A 112 -9.44 -23.92 5.09
C ILE A 112 -8.32 -23.19 4.33
N PRO A 113 -8.33 -23.07 2.98
CA PRO A 113 -7.33 -22.30 2.25
C PRO A 113 -7.22 -20.85 2.72
N MET A 114 -8.34 -20.15 2.83
CA MET A 114 -8.35 -18.73 3.26
C MET A 114 -7.87 -18.57 4.71
N GLN A 115 -8.30 -19.43 5.62
CA GLN A 115 -7.80 -19.45 7.01
C GLN A 115 -6.27 -19.57 7.03
N SER A 116 -5.73 -20.55 6.29
CA SER A 116 -4.28 -20.79 6.21
C SER A 116 -3.52 -19.64 5.58
N LEU A 117 -4.11 -18.99 4.57
CA LEU A 117 -3.52 -17.81 3.91
C LEU A 117 -3.43 -16.61 4.86
N ILE A 118 -4.41 -16.46 5.75
CA ILE A 118 -4.40 -15.44 6.81
C ILE A 118 -3.36 -15.81 7.87
N HIS A 119 -3.46 -17.02 8.44
CA HIS A 119 -2.57 -17.48 9.51
C HIS A 119 -1.09 -17.52 9.12
N CYS A 120 -0.77 -17.81 7.85
CA CYS A 120 0.61 -17.77 7.37
C CYS A 120 1.22 -16.36 7.26
N GLY A 121 0.49 -15.31 7.63
CA GLY A 121 0.94 -13.92 7.66
C GLY A 121 1.02 -13.23 6.29
N MET A 122 0.73 -13.93 5.19
CA MET A 122 0.85 -13.37 3.84
C MET A 122 -0.14 -12.23 3.61
N ILE A 123 -1.39 -12.38 4.03
CA ILE A 123 -2.40 -11.32 3.94
C ILE A 123 -1.95 -10.07 4.71
N SER A 124 -1.36 -10.24 5.89
CA SER A 124 -0.83 -9.13 6.68
C SER A 124 0.30 -8.39 5.98
N LEU A 125 1.20 -9.11 5.32
CA LEU A 125 2.27 -8.51 4.52
C LEU A 125 1.73 -7.77 3.30
N GLU A 126 0.76 -8.35 2.60
CA GLU A 126 0.11 -7.71 1.43
C GLU A 126 -0.60 -6.42 1.82
N GLU A 127 -1.31 -6.39 2.96
CA GLU A 127 -1.92 -5.19 3.50
C GLU A 127 -0.88 -4.13 3.90
N ALA A 128 0.25 -4.54 4.47
CA ALA A 128 1.35 -3.62 4.77
C ALA A 128 1.93 -2.99 3.50
N ILE A 129 2.15 -3.78 2.46
CA ILE A 129 2.63 -3.30 1.15
C ILE A 129 1.58 -2.36 0.53
N ARG A 130 0.30 -2.73 0.57
CA ARG A 130 -0.80 -1.89 0.07
C ARG A 130 -0.83 -0.54 0.78
N LEU A 131 -0.75 -0.52 2.10
CA LEU A 131 -0.70 0.71 2.90
C LEU A 131 0.54 1.55 2.56
N TYR A 132 1.69 0.90 2.40
CA TYR A 132 2.91 1.59 2.00
C TYR A 132 2.78 2.25 0.63
N VAL A 133 2.26 1.52 -0.35
CA VAL A 133 2.03 2.05 -1.71
C VAL A 133 1.05 3.21 -1.70
N LEU A 134 -0.06 3.09 -0.97
CA LEU A 134 -1.05 4.15 -0.85
C LEU A 134 -0.47 5.40 -0.16
N LYS A 135 0.27 5.22 0.92
CA LYS A 135 0.75 6.34 1.74
C LYS A 135 1.99 7.03 1.17
N TYR A 136 2.93 6.28 0.61
CA TYR A 136 4.25 6.80 0.26
C TYR A 136 4.53 6.82 -1.25
N ALA A 137 4.27 5.74 -1.96
CA ALA A 137 4.64 5.66 -3.37
C ALA A 137 3.76 6.58 -4.23
N LYS A 138 2.45 6.64 -3.97
CA LYS A 138 1.55 7.58 -4.66
C LYS A 138 1.91 9.03 -4.33
N THR A 139 2.12 9.33 -3.05
CA THR A 139 2.50 10.69 -2.61
C THR A 139 3.82 11.13 -3.21
N ALA A 140 4.83 10.26 -3.26
CA ALA A 140 6.11 10.58 -3.88
C ALA A 140 5.99 10.81 -5.40
N LYS A 141 5.20 9.99 -6.11
CA LYS A 141 4.94 10.18 -7.54
C LYS A 141 4.20 11.49 -7.81
N ILE A 142 3.18 11.81 -7.03
CA ILE A 142 2.45 13.08 -7.13
C ILE A 142 3.39 14.25 -6.87
N LYS A 143 4.21 14.18 -5.82
CA LYS A 143 5.20 15.21 -5.52
C LYS A 143 6.16 15.41 -6.69
N ASN A 144 6.72 14.34 -7.27
CA ASN A 144 7.62 14.42 -8.41
C ASN A 144 6.94 15.04 -9.64
N VAL A 145 5.67 14.72 -9.90
CA VAL A 145 4.90 15.33 -10.99
C VAL A 145 4.68 16.82 -10.73
N VAL A 146 4.28 17.19 -9.50
CA VAL A 146 4.08 18.60 -9.12
C VAL A 146 5.42 19.37 -9.19
N ASP A 147 6.52 18.80 -8.70
CA ASP A 147 7.83 19.43 -8.75
C ASP A 147 8.34 19.57 -10.19
N SER A 148 8.11 18.56 -11.04
CA SER A 148 8.42 18.60 -12.47
C SER A 148 7.59 19.66 -13.19
N PHE A 149 6.31 19.80 -12.83
CA PHE A 149 5.41 20.80 -13.38
C PHE A 149 5.82 22.21 -12.96
N ARG A 150 6.16 22.38 -11.67
CA ARG A 150 6.70 23.64 -11.15
C ARG A 150 7.99 24.03 -11.89
N GLY A 151 8.92 23.09 -12.07
CA GLY A 151 10.16 23.33 -12.81
C GLY A 151 9.92 23.70 -14.28
N LYS A 152 8.90 23.12 -14.94
CA LYS A 152 8.50 23.50 -16.30
C LYS A 152 7.89 24.90 -16.35
N LEU A 153 7.05 25.25 -15.40
CA LEU A 153 6.49 26.62 -15.29
C LEU A 153 7.58 27.66 -15.02
N GLU A 154 8.53 27.35 -14.15
CA GLU A 154 9.67 28.21 -13.85
C GLU A 154 10.62 28.35 -15.06
N SER A 155 10.86 27.28 -15.80
CA SER A 155 11.74 27.28 -16.97
C SER A 155 11.14 27.91 -18.23
N GLN A 156 9.81 28.02 -18.33
CA GLN A 156 9.12 28.57 -19.52
C GLN A 156 9.02 30.09 -19.58
N GLN A 157 9.76 30.82 -18.73
CA GLN A 157 9.74 32.30 -18.71
C GLN A 157 8.32 32.91 -18.52
N ALA A 158 7.32 32.08 -18.23
CA ALA A 158 5.95 32.54 -18.03
C ALA A 158 5.83 33.44 -16.79
N MET A 159 6.58 33.14 -15.74
CA MET A 159 6.65 33.97 -14.53
C MET A 159 7.34 35.29 -14.78
N ASP A 160 8.43 35.30 -15.55
CA ASP A 160 9.14 36.55 -15.87
C ASP A 160 8.34 37.44 -16.80
N LYS A 161 7.59 36.84 -17.74
CA LYS A 161 6.62 37.60 -18.56
C LYS A 161 5.48 38.21 -17.73
N LEU A 162 4.85 37.39 -16.87
CA LEU A 162 3.82 37.84 -15.95
C LEU A 162 4.33 38.91 -14.97
N VAL A 163 5.54 38.73 -14.44
CA VAL A 163 6.16 39.76 -13.58
C VAL A 163 6.46 41.03 -14.32
N LYS A 164 6.91 40.98 -15.59
CA LYS A 164 7.09 42.15 -16.43
C LYS A 164 5.77 42.84 -16.76
N GLU A 165 4.76 42.09 -17.18
CA GLU A 165 3.41 42.63 -17.44
C GLU A 165 2.77 43.23 -16.16
N ILE A 166 3.01 42.62 -14.99
CA ILE A 166 2.62 43.17 -13.69
C ILE A 166 3.34 44.48 -13.37
N GLN A 167 4.59 44.66 -13.83
CA GLN A 167 5.35 45.88 -13.61
C GLN A 167 4.94 47.02 -14.56
N GLU A 168 4.54 46.70 -15.78
CA GLU A 168 4.22 47.69 -16.82
C GLU A 168 2.79 48.24 -16.76
N ASN A 169 1.80 47.52 -16.24
CA ASN A 169 0.40 47.90 -16.23
C ASN A 169 -0.27 47.84 -14.85
N LYS A 170 -0.52 48.99 -14.24
CA LYS A 170 -1.04 49.09 -12.87
C LYS A 170 -2.49 48.64 -12.70
N SER A 171 -3.34 48.70 -13.74
CA SER A 171 -4.74 48.27 -13.71
C SER A 171 -4.91 46.77 -13.96
N GLU A 172 -4.08 46.20 -14.80
CA GLU A 172 -4.02 44.75 -15.01
C GLU A 172 -3.37 44.01 -13.81
N ARG A 173 -2.53 44.74 -13.06
CA ARG A 173 -1.84 44.25 -11.88
C ARG A 173 -2.76 43.73 -10.78
N GLU A 174 -3.89 44.40 -10.54
CA GLU A 174 -4.86 43.98 -9.54
C GLU A 174 -5.71 42.79 -10.02
N GLU A 175 -6.00 42.72 -11.31
CA GLU A 175 -6.75 41.61 -11.90
C GLU A 175 -5.92 40.35 -11.98
N ILE A 176 -4.66 40.43 -12.41
CA ILE A 176 -3.72 39.32 -12.42
C ILE A 176 -3.39 38.87 -10.99
N LYS A 177 -3.27 39.82 -10.04
CA LYS A 177 -3.11 39.47 -8.62
C LYS A 177 -4.32 38.73 -8.09
N LYS A 178 -5.54 39.11 -8.44
CA LYS A 178 -6.76 38.37 -8.11
C LYS A 178 -6.78 36.96 -8.73
N GLN A 179 -6.31 36.85 -9.98
CA GLN A 179 -6.20 35.53 -10.64
C GLN A 179 -5.12 34.66 -10.02
N ILE A 180 -3.96 35.22 -9.65
CA ILE A 180 -2.90 34.50 -8.92
C ILE A 180 -3.38 34.07 -7.53
N ASP A 181 -4.09 34.95 -6.82
CA ASP A 181 -4.62 34.62 -5.50
C ASP A 181 -5.77 33.60 -5.62
N ALA A 182 -6.60 33.67 -6.65
CA ALA A 182 -7.60 32.64 -6.97
C ALA A 182 -6.97 31.28 -7.34
N VAL A 183 -5.88 31.29 -8.09
CA VAL A 183 -5.11 30.07 -8.39
C VAL A 183 -4.43 29.52 -7.13
N LYS A 184 -3.91 30.39 -6.25
CA LYS A 184 -3.36 29.99 -4.95
C LYS A 184 -4.44 29.43 -4.01
N GLU A 185 -5.61 30.05 -3.94
CA GLU A 185 -6.76 29.51 -3.21
C GLU A 185 -7.21 28.17 -3.80
N GLN A 186 -7.26 28.06 -5.12
CA GLN A 186 -7.58 26.80 -5.78
C GLN A 186 -6.55 25.68 -5.53
N VAL A 187 -5.28 26.03 -5.38
CA VAL A 187 -4.20 25.08 -5.01
C VAL A 187 -4.23 24.75 -3.52
N ASN A 188 -4.65 25.70 -2.68
CA ASN A 188 -4.74 25.53 -1.22
C ASN A 188 -6.10 25.03 -0.74
N ASP A 189 -7.10 24.97 -1.63
CA ASP A 189 -8.45 24.55 -1.25
C ASP A 189 -8.49 23.05 -0.95
N VAL A 190 -8.69 22.75 0.32
CA VAL A 190 -8.78 21.38 0.89
C VAL A 190 -9.88 20.55 0.20
N LYS A 191 -10.90 21.22 -0.41
CA LYS A 191 -11.92 20.53 -1.22
C LYS A 191 -11.33 19.90 -2.48
N LYS A 192 -10.45 20.58 -3.19
CA LYS A 192 -9.78 19.97 -4.37
C LYS A 192 -8.71 18.95 -3.99
N ALA A 193 -8.13 19.04 -2.80
CA ALA A 193 -7.33 17.94 -2.28
C ALA A 193 -8.19 16.69 -2.01
N ASN A 194 -9.47 16.85 -1.66
CA ASN A 194 -10.43 15.75 -1.54
C ASN A 194 -10.91 15.26 -2.91
N ASP A 195 -11.20 16.16 -3.86
CA ASP A 195 -11.52 15.80 -5.25
C ASP A 195 -10.32 15.13 -5.94
N PHE A 196 -9.10 15.61 -5.65
CA PHE A 196 -7.85 14.96 -6.09
C PHE A 196 -7.63 13.61 -5.38
N LYS A 197 -8.10 13.46 -4.15
CA LYS A 197 -8.10 12.22 -3.41
C LYS A 197 -9.16 11.23 -3.93
N GLU A 198 -10.32 11.71 -4.36
CA GLU A 198 -11.33 10.94 -5.10
C GLU A 198 -10.81 10.53 -6.48
N ILE A 199 -10.23 11.45 -7.25
CA ILE A 199 -9.58 11.15 -8.53
C ILE A 199 -8.44 10.14 -8.37
N ILE A 200 -7.65 10.22 -7.29
CA ILE A 200 -6.62 9.23 -6.97
C ILE A 200 -7.24 7.89 -6.55
N THR A 201 -8.42 7.90 -5.95
CA THR A 201 -9.13 6.67 -5.56
C THR A 201 -9.74 5.99 -6.79
N ASP A 202 -10.28 6.75 -7.72
CA ASP A 202 -10.76 6.28 -9.03
C ASP A 202 -9.63 5.86 -9.99
N LEU A 203 -8.42 6.40 -9.80
CA LEU A 203 -7.21 6.04 -10.56
C LEU A 203 -6.68 4.61 -10.28
N ASN A 204 -7.29 3.88 -9.37
CA ASN A 204 -7.02 2.43 -9.26
C ASN A 204 -7.51 1.63 -10.49
N ALA A 205 -8.28 2.26 -11.40
CA ALA A 205 -8.83 1.62 -12.59
C ALA A 205 -8.25 2.13 -13.93
N THR A 206 -7.47 3.23 -13.95
CA THR A 206 -7.03 3.86 -15.21
C THR A 206 -5.51 4.04 -15.28
N THR A 207 -4.94 3.80 -16.46
CA THR A 207 -3.49 3.88 -16.72
C THR A 207 -2.94 5.31 -16.60
N MET A 208 -1.68 5.44 -16.18
CA MET A 208 -0.92 6.69 -16.00
C MET A 208 -1.02 7.66 -17.22
N SER A 209 -1.27 7.11 -18.41
CA SER A 209 -1.43 7.85 -19.68
C SER A 209 -2.69 8.72 -19.69
N GLU A 210 -3.77 8.28 -19.08
CA GLU A 210 -5.03 9.05 -19.05
C GLU A 210 -4.98 10.22 -18.05
N VAL A 211 -4.16 10.09 -17.00
CA VAL A 211 -3.94 11.16 -16.03
C VAL A 211 -3.16 12.30 -16.63
N ILE A 212 -2.14 11.97 -17.41
CA ILE A 212 -1.32 12.98 -18.12
C ILE A 212 -2.20 13.69 -19.16
N LYS A 213 -3.01 12.95 -19.93
CA LYS A 213 -3.94 13.55 -20.90
C LYS A 213 -5.00 14.44 -20.24
N LYS A 214 -5.52 14.04 -19.08
CA LYS A 214 -6.49 14.85 -18.34
C LYS A 214 -5.86 16.11 -17.71
N ALA A 215 -4.65 16.02 -17.21
CA ALA A 215 -3.90 17.16 -16.74
C ALA A 215 -3.54 18.13 -17.89
N GLU A 216 -3.20 17.61 -19.05
CA GLU A 216 -2.95 18.41 -20.27
C GLU A 216 -4.22 19.08 -20.79
N SER A 217 -5.39 18.41 -20.76
CA SER A 217 -6.67 19.03 -21.17
C SER A 217 -7.11 20.16 -20.24
N ILE A 218 -6.90 20.03 -18.94
CA ILE A 218 -7.21 21.09 -17.96
C ILE A 218 -6.30 22.31 -18.16
N LEU A 219 -5.09 22.10 -18.68
CA LEU A 219 -4.14 23.19 -18.96
C LEU A 219 -4.44 23.91 -20.28
N THR A 220 -5.00 23.21 -21.27
CA THR A 220 -5.39 23.80 -22.55
C THR A 220 -6.75 24.51 -22.50
N GLU A 221 -7.63 24.17 -21.56
CA GLU A 221 -8.90 24.86 -21.35
C GLU A 221 -8.79 26.17 -20.56
N ASN A 222 -7.61 26.47 -19.99
CA ASN A 222 -7.34 27.70 -19.24
C ASN A 222 -6.33 28.64 -19.97
N GLN A 223 -6.10 28.43 -21.28
CA GLN A 223 -5.46 29.36 -22.19
C GLN A 223 -6.52 30.08 -23.09
#